data_22aa4ddfdb4df403e9ace4adc1aece11
#
_entry.id   22aa4ddfdb4df403e9ace4adc1aece11
#
_cell.length_a   1.000
_cell.length_b   1.000
_cell.length_c   1.000
_cell.angle_alpha   90.00
_cell.angle_beta   90.00
_cell.angle_gamma   90.00
#
_symmetry.space_group_name_H-M   'P 1'
#
loop_
_entity.id
_entity.type
_entity.pdbx_description
1 polymer ?
#
loop_
_entity_poly.entity_id
_entity_poly.type
_entity_poly.pdbx_seq_one_letter_code
_entity_poly.pdbx_strand_id
1 'polypeptide(L)'
;MKKRLTSCLLLCLLVLLAGCGREKAVAANPWDIAAARTGKHDCGVSVVKNMGGQETGLSCIVYIPLDEKADRTAVPLTLTLAEGAIIAPESPCIRSLDKNELVVDLTQPEPSITVENEGYSRTYRLRVIDTK
;
A
#
# COMPACT_ATOMS: atom_id res chain seq x y z
N MET A 1 23.03 -32.60 27.93
CA MET A 1 22.78 -32.39 26.49
C MET A 1 21.32 -32.36 26.13
N LYS A 2 20.47 -33.17 26.69
CA LYS A 2 19.03 -33.19 26.40
C LYS A 2 18.29 -31.90 26.78
N LYS A 3 18.75 -31.18 27.83
CA LYS A 3 18.13 -29.92 28.29
C LYS A 3 18.34 -28.75 27.34
N ARG A 4 19.45 -28.74 26.59
CA ARG A 4 19.74 -27.67 25.61
C ARG A 4 18.92 -27.80 24.33
N LEU A 5 18.67 -29.01 23.87
CA LEU A 5 17.82 -29.28 22.71
C LEU A 5 16.37 -28.93 22.98
N THR A 6 15.85 -29.23 24.18
CA THR A 6 14.49 -28.89 24.54
C THR A 6 14.29 -27.38 24.65
N SER A 7 15.30 -26.65 25.15
CA SER A 7 15.26 -25.19 25.26
C SER A 7 15.26 -24.51 23.88
N CYS A 8 16.05 -24.99 22.94
CA CYS A 8 16.07 -24.48 21.57
C CYS A 8 14.74 -24.74 20.84
N LEU A 9 14.15 -25.91 21.04
CA LEU A 9 12.86 -26.26 20.43
C LEU A 9 11.73 -25.38 20.99
N LEU A 10 11.75 -25.12 22.28
CA LEU A 10 10.76 -24.24 22.92
C LEU A 10 10.90 -22.79 22.43
N LEU A 11 12.12 -22.33 22.24
CA LEU A 11 12.39 -20.98 21.74
C LEU A 11 11.91 -20.82 20.28
N CYS A 12 12.16 -21.82 19.44
CA CYS A 12 11.67 -21.83 18.07
C CYS A 12 10.14 -21.84 17.99
N LEU A 13 9.50 -22.58 18.88
CA LEU A 13 8.04 -22.64 18.95
C LEU A 13 7.44 -21.28 19.38
N LEU A 14 8.07 -20.61 20.35
CA LEU A 14 7.64 -19.28 20.79
C LEU A 14 7.81 -18.22 19.69
N VAL A 15 8.86 -18.30 18.91
CA VAL A 15 9.08 -17.40 17.78
C VAL A 15 8.02 -17.62 16.69
N LEU A 16 7.67 -18.84 16.40
CA LEU A 16 6.61 -19.17 15.45
C LEU A 16 5.23 -18.68 15.91
N LEU A 17 4.91 -18.81 17.19
CA LEU A 17 3.65 -18.32 17.75
C LEU A 17 3.58 -16.80 17.76
N ALA A 18 4.69 -16.11 18.04
CA ALA A 18 4.76 -14.65 17.99
C ALA A 18 4.64 -14.12 16.54
N GLY A 19 5.12 -14.88 15.55
CA GLY A 19 4.98 -14.54 14.13
C GLY A 19 3.56 -14.68 13.60
N CYS A 20 2.79 -15.64 14.11
CA CYS A 20 1.41 -15.88 13.69
C CYS A 20 0.41 -14.87 14.25
N GLY A 21 0.75 -14.14 15.32
CA GLY A 21 -0.15 -13.18 15.97
C GLY A 21 -0.17 -11.77 15.34
N ARG A 22 0.64 -11.52 14.34
CA ARG A 22 0.71 -10.20 13.69
C ARG A 22 0.48 -10.33 12.20
N GLU A 23 -0.74 -10.04 11.79
CA GLU A 23 -1.05 -9.94 10.37
C GLU A 23 -0.49 -8.61 9.84
N LYS A 24 0.60 -8.69 9.11
CA LYS A 24 1.08 -7.56 8.32
C LYS A 24 0.51 -7.68 6.91
N ALA A 25 0.02 -6.58 6.38
CA ALA A 25 -0.38 -6.53 4.98
C ALA A 25 0.82 -6.92 4.12
N VAL A 26 0.65 -7.90 3.27
CA VAL A 26 1.68 -8.40 2.36
C VAL A 26 1.19 -8.23 0.94
N ALA A 27 2.02 -7.63 0.10
CA ALA A 27 1.70 -7.46 -1.31
C ALA A 27 1.67 -8.83 -2.01
N ALA A 28 0.59 -9.11 -2.75
CA ALA A 28 0.45 -10.35 -3.51
C ALA A 28 1.42 -10.41 -4.70
N ASN A 29 1.71 -9.25 -5.29
CA ASN A 29 2.65 -9.09 -6.40
C ASN A 29 3.67 -8.00 -6.06
N PRO A 30 4.88 -8.04 -6.68
CA PRO A 30 5.93 -7.05 -6.40
C PRO A 30 5.54 -5.59 -6.66
N TRP A 31 4.56 -5.34 -7.50
CA TRP A 31 4.07 -3.99 -7.86
C TRP A 31 2.76 -3.60 -7.18
N ASP A 32 2.28 -4.42 -6.25
CA ASP A 32 1.03 -4.14 -5.54
C ASP A 32 1.24 -3.16 -4.39
N ILE A 33 0.21 -2.35 -4.14
CA ILE A 33 0.08 -1.63 -2.87
C ILE A 33 -0.64 -2.57 -1.91
N ALA A 34 0.06 -3.03 -0.89
CA ALA A 34 -0.52 -3.92 0.11
C ALA A 34 -1.47 -3.19 1.05
N ALA A 35 -1.16 -1.94 1.38
CA ALA A 35 -1.98 -1.08 2.23
C ALA A 35 -1.64 0.38 1.97
N ALA A 36 -2.59 1.26 2.28
CA ALA A 36 -2.41 2.69 2.19
C ALA A 36 -3.09 3.37 3.38
N ARG A 37 -2.51 4.46 3.85
CA ARG A 37 -3.05 5.26 4.95
C ARG A 37 -2.95 6.74 4.64
N THR A 38 -3.93 7.50 5.10
CA THR A 38 -3.86 8.96 5.14
C THR A 38 -4.02 9.42 6.59
N GLY A 39 -2.93 9.91 7.18
CA GLY A 39 -2.93 10.25 8.60
C GLY A 39 -3.27 9.04 9.47
N LYS A 40 -4.40 9.10 10.18
CA LYS A 40 -4.88 8.01 11.06
C LYS A 40 -5.86 7.06 10.38
N HIS A 41 -6.25 7.35 9.13
CA HIS A 41 -7.30 6.59 8.45
C HIS A 41 -6.70 5.62 7.44
N ASP A 42 -7.24 4.41 7.44
CA ASP A 42 -6.90 3.42 6.43
C ASP A 42 -7.60 3.74 5.11
N CYS A 43 -6.86 3.65 4.02
CA CYS A 43 -7.39 3.76 2.67
C CYS A 43 -7.78 2.39 2.15
N GLY A 44 -8.80 2.33 1.29
CA GLY A 44 -9.12 1.13 0.55
C GLY A 44 -8.22 0.97 -0.65
N VAL A 45 -7.72 -0.24 -0.90
CA VAL A 45 -6.96 -0.57 -2.11
C VAL A 45 -7.72 -1.65 -2.85
N SER A 46 -8.08 -1.37 -4.10
CA SER A 46 -8.85 -2.29 -4.92
C SER A 46 -8.11 -2.60 -6.21
N VAL A 47 -7.97 -3.89 -6.51
CA VAL A 47 -7.48 -4.38 -7.79
C VAL A 47 -8.53 -5.33 -8.33
N VAL A 48 -9.21 -4.91 -9.39
CA VAL A 48 -10.27 -5.71 -10.01
C VAL A 48 -9.67 -6.50 -11.16
N LYS A 49 -9.89 -7.80 -11.14
CA LYS A 49 -9.50 -8.70 -12.23
C LYS A 49 -10.67 -8.86 -13.19
N ASN A 50 -10.38 -8.97 -14.47
CA ASN A 50 -11.41 -9.27 -15.45
C ASN A 50 -11.86 -10.73 -15.35
N MET A 51 -12.85 -11.12 -16.17
CA MET A 51 -13.43 -12.46 -16.13
C MET A 51 -12.41 -13.58 -16.45
N GLY A 52 -11.30 -13.26 -17.08
CA GLY A 52 -10.21 -14.21 -17.35
C GLY A 52 -9.16 -14.27 -16.26
N GLY A 53 -9.35 -13.57 -15.15
CA GLY A 53 -8.37 -13.50 -14.08
C GLY A 53 -7.20 -12.55 -14.35
N GLN A 54 -7.23 -11.83 -15.46
CA GLN A 54 -6.22 -10.83 -15.79
C GLN A 54 -6.53 -9.52 -15.09
N GLU A 55 -5.48 -8.90 -14.55
CA GLU A 55 -5.60 -7.59 -13.93
C GLU A 55 -5.54 -6.50 -14.99
N THR A 56 -6.44 -5.54 -14.88
CA THR A 56 -6.40 -4.36 -15.74
C THR A 56 -6.02 -3.14 -14.93
N GLY A 57 -5.07 -2.34 -15.45
CA GLY A 57 -4.62 -1.13 -14.77
C GLY A 57 -5.73 -0.12 -14.53
N LEU A 58 -6.76 -0.13 -15.34
CA LEU A 58 -7.92 0.74 -15.22
C LEU A 58 -8.78 0.45 -13.96
N SER A 59 -8.65 -0.73 -13.40
CA SER A 59 -9.43 -1.18 -12.25
C SER A 59 -8.67 -1.12 -10.93
N CYS A 60 -7.48 -0.54 -10.92
CA CYS A 60 -6.68 -0.38 -9.69
C CYS A 60 -6.97 0.99 -9.10
N ILE A 61 -7.52 1.01 -7.89
CA ILE A 61 -7.97 2.25 -7.25
C ILE A 61 -7.54 2.26 -5.79
N VAL A 62 -7.04 3.40 -5.33
CA VAL A 62 -6.85 3.69 -3.91
C VAL A 62 -7.96 4.65 -3.48
N TYR A 63 -8.78 4.22 -2.53
CA TYR A 63 -9.86 5.04 -1.97
C TYR A 63 -9.36 5.75 -0.71
N ILE A 64 -9.37 7.07 -0.75
CA ILE A 64 -8.82 7.91 0.31
C ILE A 64 -9.96 8.56 1.07
N PRO A 65 -10.19 8.19 2.35
CA PRO A 65 -11.23 8.82 3.17
C PRO A 65 -10.77 10.20 3.61
N LEU A 66 -11.51 11.23 3.24
CA LEU A 66 -11.24 12.61 3.63
C LEU A 66 -12.51 13.28 4.15
N ASP A 67 -12.33 14.12 5.17
CA ASP A 67 -13.35 15.04 5.65
C ASP A 67 -13.57 16.15 4.61
N GLU A 68 -14.76 16.75 4.59
CA GLU A 68 -15.08 17.90 3.73
C GLU A 68 -14.12 19.08 3.94
N LYS A 69 -13.60 19.24 5.15
CA LYS A 69 -12.68 20.33 5.51
C LYS A 69 -11.21 20.02 5.22
N ALA A 70 -10.91 18.81 4.78
CA ALA A 70 -9.53 18.41 4.50
C ALA A 70 -8.98 19.16 3.28
N ASP A 71 -7.70 19.53 3.37
CA ASP A 71 -7.00 20.15 2.24
C ASP A 71 -6.67 19.09 1.19
N ARG A 72 -7.40 19.12 0.08
CA ARG A 72 -7.23 18.17 -1.02
C ARG A 72 -6.04 18.47 -1.91
N THR A 73 -5.40 19.62 -1.73
CA THR A 73 -4.20 19.98 -2.49
C THR A 73 -2.92 19.39 -1.92
N ALA A 74 -2.96 18.90 -0.68
CA ALA A 74 -1.79 18.37 0.03
C ALA A 74 -2.21 17.24 0.98
N VAL A 75 -2.51 16.08 0.40
CA VAL A 75 -2.99 14.92 1.17
C VAL A 75 -1.82 13.97 1.44
N PRO A 76 -1.50 13.70 2.72
CA PRO A 76 -0.44 12.76 3.04
C PRO A 76 -0.91 11.33 2.79
N LEU A 77 -0.06 10.52 2.16
CA LEU A 77 -0.28 9.09 1.96
C LEU A 77 0.95 8.31 2.40
N THR A 78 0.73 7.25 3.14
CA THR A 78 1.76 6.28 3.48
C THR A 78 1.36 4.93 2.87
N LEU A 79 2.23 4.37 2.05
CA LEU A 79 1.98 3.12 1.34
C LEU A 79 2.80 1.99 1.92
N THR A 80 2.21 0.81 2.00
CA THR A 80 2.93 -0.44 2.25
C THR A 80 3.16 -1.13 0.93
N LEU A 81 4.44 -1.26 0.54
CA LEU A 81 4.85 -1.80 -0.74
C LEU A 81 5.66 -3.07 -0.55
N ALA A 82 5.78 -3.87 -1.60
CA ALA A 82 6.67 -5.01 -1.63
C ALA A 82 8.13 -4.55 -1.58
N GLU A 83 9.03 -5.42 -1.13
CA GLU A 83 10.46 -5.13 -1.09
C GLU A 83 10.97 -4.79 -2.50
N GLY A 84 11.72 -3.71 -2.61
CA GLY A 84 12.26 -3.23 -3.88
C GLY A 84 11.30 -2.40 -4.73
N ALA A 85 10.03 -2.30 -4.33
CA ALA A 85 9.08 -1.47 -5.05
C ALA A 85 9.34 0.01 -4.79
N ILE A 86 9.17 0.82 -5.84
CA ILE A 86 9.30 2.27 -5.77
C ILE A 86 8.07 2.93 -6.36
N ILE A 87 7.82 4.16 -5.96
CA ILE A 87 6.78 5.00 -6.53
C ILE A 87 7.41 5.87 -7.60
N ALA A 88 6.87 5.83 -8.83
CA ALA A 88 7.35 6.67 -9.91
C ALA A 88 7.10 8.14 -9.59
N PRO A 89 8.15 9.01 -9.60
CA PRO A 89 8.00 10.40 -9.19
C PRO A 89 7.34 11.31 -10.23
N GLU A 90 7.07 10.80 -11.41
CA GLU A 90 6.64 11.59 -12.57
C GLU A 90 5.14 11.93 -12.55
N SER A 91 4.37 11.37 -11.62
CA SER A 91 2.93 11.64 -11.56
C SER A 91 2.66 13.11 -11.23
N PRO A 92 1.82 13.82 -12.03
CA PRO A 92 1.55 15.24 -11.78
C PRO A 92 0.92 15.55 -10.43
N CYS A 93 0.22 14.59 -9.82
CA CYS A 93 -0.42 14.79 -8.52
C CYS A 93 0.54 14.69 -7.34
N ILE A 94 1.75 14.16 -7.53
CA ILE A 94 2.73 14.01 -6.45
C ILE A 94 3.42 15.35 -6.20
N ARG A 95 3.24 15.89 -4.99
CA ARG A 95 3.90 17.13 -4.55
C ARG A 95 5.20 16.89 -3.83
N SER A 96 5.27 15.80 -3.05
CA SER A 96 6.51 15.37 -2.42
C SER A 96 6.50 13.86 -2.31
N LEU A 97 7.68 13.27 -2.33
CA LEU A 97 7.86 11.83 -2.28
C LEU A 97 9.12 11.51 -1.50
N ASP A 98 8.97 10.72 -0.43
CA ASP A 98 10.09 10.17 0.35
C ASP A 98 9.81 8.69 0.56
N LYS A 99 10.43 7.84 -0.26
CA LYS A 99 10.25 6.38 -0.27
C LYS A 99 8.79 5.99 -0.47
N ASN A 100 8.10 5.57 0.60
CA ASN A 100 6.70 5.16 0.59
C ASN A 100 5.77 6.19 1.22
N GLU A 101 6.30 7.36 1.57
CA GLU A 101 5.52 8.48 2.09
C GLU A 101 5.43 9.57 1.03
N LEU A 102 4.23 10.00 0.71
CA LEU A 102 4.03 11.01 -0.32
C LEU A 102 2.94 11.99 0.09
N VAL A 103 3.00 13.16 -0.52
CA VAL A 103 1.94 14.17 -0.44
C VAL A 103 1.39 14.34 -1.85
N VAL A 104 0.08 14.18 -2.00
CA VAL A 104 -0.57 14.25 -3.31
C VAL A 104 -1.60 15.37 -3.36
N ASP A 105 -1.75 15.93 -4.56
CA ASP A 105 -2.78 16.92 -4.88
C ASP A 105 -3.94 16.20 -5.58
N LEU A 106 -5.04 16.01 -4.85
CA LEU A 106 -6.22 15.29 -5.36
C LEU A 106 -7.16 16.21 -6.15
N THR A 107 -6.80 17.48 -6.32
CA THR A 107 -7.53 18.40 -7.19
C THR A 107 -7.11 18.31 -8.66
N GLN A 108 -6.01 17.60 -8.93
CA GLN A 108 -5.54 17.35 -10.30
C GLN A 108 -6.53 16.47 -11.07
N PRO A 109 -6.65 16.63 -12.40
CA PRO A 109 -7.46 15.73 -13.20
C PRO A 109 -6.92 14.30 -13.14
N GLU A 110 -7.80 13.34 -12.85
CA GLU A 110 -7.46 11.92 -12.79
C GLU A 110 -6.17 11.62 -12.01
N PRO A 111 -6.11 11.99 -10.70
CA PRO A 111 -4.90 11.78 -9.93
C PRO A 111 -4.59 10.29 -9.84
N SER A 112 -3.33 9.94 -10.05
CA SER A 112 -2.88 8.56 -10.04
C SER A 112 -1.43 8.46 -9.59
N ILE A 113 -1.05 7.28 -9.10
CA ILE A 113 0.33 6.94 -8.74
C ILE A 113 0.70 5.63 -9.41
N THR A 114 1.98 5.47 -9.74
CA THR A 114 2.49 4.26 -10.36
C THR A 114 3.53 3.63 -9.46
N VAL A 115 3.37 2.33 -9.20
CA VAL A 115 4.34 1.53 -8.47
C VAL A 115 5.15 0.72 -9.46
N GLU A 116 6.47 0.74 -9.34
CA GLU A 116 7.39 0.02 -10.21
C GLU A 116 8.24 -0.96 -9.42
N ASN A 117 8.43 -2.15 -9.97
CA ASN A 117 9.31 -3.16 -9.38
C ASN A 117 9.73 -4.16 -10.46
N GLU A 118 11.03 -4.43 -10.56
CA GLU A 118 11.59 -5.44 -11.46
C GLU A 118 11.15 -5.29 -12.93
N GLY A 119 11.03 -4.05 -13.41
CA GLY A 119 10.62 -3.78 -14.79
C GLY A 119 9.12 -3.82 -15.03
N TYR A 120 8.33 -4.14 -14.02
CA TYR A 120 6.87 -4.10 -14.08
C TYR A 120 6.35 -2.84 -13.39
N SER A 121 5.18 -2.39 -13.80
CA SER A 121 4.53 -1.25 -13.18
C SER A 121 3.03 -1.45 -13.09
N ARG A 122 2.43 -0.79 -12.12
CA ARG A 122 0.98 -0.74 -11.95
C ARG A 122 0.56 0.66 -11.55
N THR A 123 -0.42 1.20 -12.26
CA THR A 123 -0.95 2.54 -11.99
C THR A 123 -2.25 2.41 -11.20
N TYR A 124 -2.32 3.12 -10.09
CA TYR A 124 -3.50 3.21 -9.23
C TYR A 124 -4.11 4.59 -9.36
N ARG A 125 -5.40 4.63 -9.61
CA ARG A 125 -6.16 5.89 -9.58
C ARG A 125 -6.47 6.22 -8.12
N LEU A 126 -6.39 7.50 -7.78
CA LEU A 126 -6.70 7.98 -6.44
C LEU A 126 -8.11 8.56 -6.45
N ARG A 127 -8.95 8.08 -5.53
CA ARG A 127 -10.34 8.52 -5.44
C ARG A 127 -10.66 8.89 -3.99
N VAL A 128 -11.25 10.05 -3.81
CA VAL A 128 -11.67 10.52 -2.49
C VAL A 128 -13.01 9.91 -2.14
N ILE A 129 -13.11 9.41 -0.90
CA ILE A 129 -14.38 9.04 -0.28
C ILE A 129 -14.68 10.08 0.79
N ASP A 130 -15.81 10.76 0.68
CA ASP A 130 -16.21 11.74 1.67
C ASP A 130 -16.64 11.04 2.96
N THR A 131 -15.99 11.38 4.06
CA THR A 131 -16.38 10.92 5.40
C THR A 131 -17.18 12.02 6.08
N LYS A 132 -18.36 11.66 6.54
CA LYS A 132 -19.23 12.59 7.28
C LYS A 132 -18.94 12.55 8.78
#